data_1ceade8576f70ce2bb6454a5f6f872d1
#
_entry.id   1ceade8576f70ce2bb6454a5f6f872d1
#
_cell.length_a   1.000
_cell.length_b   1.000
_cell.length_c   1.000
_cell.angle_alpha   90.00
_cell.angle_beta   90.00
_cell.angle_gamma   90.00
#
_symmetry.space_group_name_H-M   'P 1'
#
loop_
_entity.id
_entity.type
_entity.pdbx_description
1 polymer ?
#
loop_
_entity_poly.entity_id
_entity_poly.type
_entity_poly.pdbx_seq_one_letter_code
_entity_poly.pdbx_strand_id
1 'polypeptide(L)'
;MSIYSAAQLSALTRLFSATVFREMAKKGRSGLFRRLLGQTDLIERVGPCATVGDTFDSAFNILKIAGHRDEYIYRAAISQKVLMGTHSLRTASMLNEFRVGSCKADLVILNGTATVYEIKSERDSLARLVNQVENYKRVFAKVNVIASESHIDGVLNTIPDDVGVMCLSKRYRITSVREAADRPERICPVTVFESLRMAEGISILRAMGVAVPEVPNTRKHTAMRDLFAMLDPIAVHAEMVRTLKRTRDLAPLGGFVDRLPKSLLAAALSVSVPRSDHSRLIDATATPLRVAMTWS
;
A
#
# COMPACT_ATOMS: atom_id res chain seq x y z
N MET A 1 18.39 -13.25 20.97
CA MET A 1 17.84 -14.32 20.11
C MET A 1 16.34 -14.11 20.01
N SER A 2 15.74 -14.24 18.83
CA SER A 2 14.28 -14.15 18.66
C SER A 2 13.63 -15.33 19.39
N ILE A 3 12.58 -15.04 20.19
CA ILE A 3 11.78 -16.07 20.87
C ILE A 3 10.93 -16.84 19.82
N TYR A 4 10.77 -16.29 18.61
CA TYR A 4 9.95 -16.84 17.53
C TYR A 4 10.81 -17.49 16.45
N SER A 5 10.43 -18.69 16.01
CA SER A 5 11.02 -19.34 14.85
C SER A 5 10.63 -18.64 13.54
N ALA A 6 11.41 -18.84 12.48
CA ALA A 6 11.07 -18.31 11.15
C ALA A 6 9.70 -18.81 10.65
N ALA A 7 9.32 -20.06 10.97
CA ALA A 7 8.01 -20.62 10.62
C ALA A 7 6.87 -19.90 11.35
N GLN A 8 7.02 -19.62 12.65
CA GLN A 8 6.03 -18.86 13.42
C GLN A 8 5.87 -17.43 12.89
N LEU A 9 6.98 -16.72 12.61
CA LEU A 9 6.93 -15.37 12.02
C LEU A 9 6.25 -15.39 10.64
N SER A 10 6.52 -16.40 9.82
CA SER A 10 5.86 -16.57 8.52
C SER A 10 4.34 -16.81 8.70
N ALA A 11 3.93 -17.62 9.66
CA ALA A 11 2.52 -17.84 9.95
C ALA A 11 1.82 -16.55 10.42
N LEU A 12 2.46 -15.79 11.33
CA LEU A 12 1.96 -14.49 11.82
C LEU A 12 1.80 -13.48 10.68
N THR A 13 2.79 -13.34 9.80
CA THR A 13 2.72 -12.48 8.61
C THR A 13 1.53 -12.85 7.71
N ARG A 14 1.34 -14.14 7.46
CA ARG A 14 0.27 -14.64 6.59
C ARG A 14 -1.13 -14.46 7.16
N LEU A 15 -1.30 -14.22 8.45
CA LEU A 15 -2.58 -13.81 9.03
C LEU A 15 -3.11 -12.54 8.35
N PHE A 16 -2.23 -11.60 7.98
CA PHE A 16 -2.57 -10.34 7.32
C PHE A 16 -2.71 -10.46 5.80
N SER A 17 -2.70 -11.66 5.24
CA SER A 17 -2.83 -11.88 3.80
C SER A 17 -4.21 -11.49 3.27
N ALA A 18 -4.26 -11.08 2.01
CA ALA A 18 -5.51 -10.78 1.31
C ALA A 18 -6.48 -11.97 1.31
N THR A 19 -5.99 -13.21 1.36
CA THR A 19 -6.81 -14.42 1.41
C THR A 19 -7.59 -14.52 2.71
N VAL A 20 -6.92 -14.39 3.87
CA VAL A 20 -7.57 -14.39 5.19
C VAL A 20 -8.63 -13.29 5.26
N PHE A 21 -8.25 -12.07 4.84
CA PHE A 21 -9.12 -10.91 4.87
C PHE A 21 -10.39 -11.09 4.00
N ARG A 22 -10.22 -11.60 2.76
CA ARG A 22 -11.36 -11.89 1.86
C ARG A 22 -12.24 -13.04 2.34
N GLU A 23 -11.67 -14.10 2.91
CA GLU A 23 -12.45 -15.19 3.48
C GLU A 23 -13.34 -14.69 4.61
N MET A 24 -12.80 -13.91 5.55
CA MET A 24 -13.55 -13.32 6.65
C MET A 24 -14.64 -12.37 6.13
N ALA A 25 -14.34 -11.52 5.14
CA ALA A 25 -15.34 -10.65 4.53
C ALA A 25 -16.47 -11.42 3.84
N LYS A 26 -16.13 -12.42 3.03
CA LYS A 26 -17.10 -13.16 2.22
C LYS A 26 -17.91 -14.17 3.02
N LYS A 27 -17.27 -14.85 4.00
CA LYS A 27 -17.85 -16.01 4.71
C LYS A 27 -18.12 -15.75 6.20
N GLY A 28 -17.66 -14.63 6.77
CA GLY A 28 -17.67 -14.37 8.21
C GLY A 28 -16.68 -15.25 9.00
N ARG A 29 -15.84 -15.99 8.31
CA ARG A 29 -14.88 -16.94 8.89
C ARG A 29 -13.71 -17.19 7.93
N SER A 30 -12.58 -17.70 8.46
CA SER A 30 -11.43 -18.12 7.64
C SER A 30 -10.79 -19.39 8.22
N GLY A 31 -10.90 -20.49 7.49
CA GLY A 31 -10.18 -21.72 7.82
C GLY A 31 -8.66 -21.55 7.73
N LEU A 32 -8.20 -20.64 6.84
CA LEU A 32 -6.79 -20.30 6.77
C LEU A 32 -6.30 -19.57 8.03
N PHE A 33 -7.08 -18.61 8.56
CA PHE A 33 -6.77 -17.94 9.84
C PHE A 33 -6.55 -18.98 10.96
N ARG A 34 -7.52 -19.90 11.18
CA ARG A 34 -7.40 -20.97 12.19
C ARG A 34 -6.13 -21.79 12.01
N ARG A 35 -5.86 -22.23 10.77
CA ARG A 35 -4.71 -23.09 10.47
C ARG A 35 -3.38 -22.39 10.71
N LEU A 36 -3.28 -21.11 10.33
CA LEU A 36 -2.09 -20.30 10.56
C LEU A 36 -1.87 -20.06 12.05
N LEU A 37 -2.94 -19.72 12.77
CA LEU A 37 -2.87 -19.47 14.20
C LEU A 37 -2.42 -20.72 14.97
N GLY A 38 -2.90 -21.91 14.58
CA GLY A 38 -2.46 -23.18 15.17
C GLY A 38 -0.98 -23.53 14.93
N GLN A 39 -0.25 -22.76 14.09
CA GLN A 39 1.21 -22.87 13.90
C GLN A 39 2.01 -21.97 14.86
N THR A 40 1.34 -21.26 15.77
CA THR A 40 1.93 -20.28 16.67
C THR A 40 1.47 -20.55 18.11
N ASP A 41 2.17 -19.97 19.07
CA ASP A 41 1.80 -19.97 20.50
C ASP A 41 0.86 -18.78 20.85
N LEU A 42 0.33 -18.10 19.86
CA LEU A 42 -0.43 -16.86 20.06
C LEU A 42 -1.76 -17.10 20.80
N ILE A 43 -2.38 -18.27 20.60
CA ILE A 43 -3.62 -18.68 21.29
C ILE A 43 -3.44 -18.65 22.82
N GLU A 44 -2.33 -19.18 23.30
CA GLU A 44 -2.00 -19.24 24.72
C GLU A 44 -1.71 -17.84 25.29
N ARG A 45 -1.12 -16.97 24.48
CA ARG A 45 -0.70 -15.61 24.88
C ARG A 45 -1.86 -14.61 24.99
N VAL A 46 -2.86 -14.68 24.10
CA VAL A 46 -3.97 -13.72 24.09
C VAL A 46 -5.05 -14.04 25.11
N GLY A 47 -5.08 -15.27 25.61
CA GLY A 47 -6.00 -15.73 26.65
C GLY A 47 -7.41 -16.08 26.14
N PRO A 48 -8.24 -16.69 27.01
CA PRO A 48 -9.49 -17.35 26.61
C PRO A 48 -10.63 -16.40 26.23
N CYS A 49 -10.57 -15.14 26.68
CA CYS A 49 -11.59 -14.11 26.40
C CYS A 49 -11.29 -13.27 25.16
N ALA A 50 -10.16 -13.51 24.50
CA ALA A 50 -9.75 -12.74 23.34
C ALA A 50 -10.68 -12.96 22.14
N THR A 51 -10.76 -11.94 21.30
CA THR A 51 -11.42 -11.98 19.98
C THR A 51 -10.42 -12.25 18.88
N VAL A 52 -10.91 -12.49 17.67
CA VAL A 52 -10.09 -12.53 16.45
C VAL A 52 -9.35 -11.20 16.25
N GLY A 53 -9.99 -10.06 16.55
CA GLY A 53 -9.36 -8.73 16.49
C GLY A 53 -8.19 -8.58 17.45
N ASP A 54 -8.34 -9.00 18.71
CA ASP A 54 -7.26 -8.98 19.70
C ASP A 54 -6.08 -9.87 19.25
N THR A 55 -6.40 -10.96 18.56
CA THR A 55 -5.39 -11.86 17.99
C THR A 55 -4.58 -11.18 16.88
N PHE A 56 -5.25 -10.44 15.98
CA PHE A 56 -4.55 -9.63 14.96
C PHE A 56 -3.67 -8.55 15.59
N ASP A 57 -4.18 -7.82 16.59
CA ASP A 57 -3.39 -6.78 17.26
C ASP A 57 -2.18 -7.37 17.99
N SER A 58 -2.32 -8.56 18.62
CA SER A 58 -1.22 -9.27 19.27
C SER A 58 -0.19 -9.76 18.25
N ALA A 59 -0.61 -10.37 17.14
CA ALA A 59 0.27 -10.77 16.05
C ALA A 59 1.04 -9.57 15.47
N PHE A 60 0.35 -8.46 15.26
CA PHE A 60 0.94 -7.23 14.78
C PHE A 60 2.00 -6.67 15.74
N ASN A 61 1.74 -6.73 17.06
CA ASN A 61 2.69 -6.30 18.07
C ASN A 61 3.99 -7.13 18.07
N ILE A 62 3.90 -8.42 17.79
CA ILE A 62 5.07 -9.29 17.60
C ILE A 62 5.84 -8.89 16.34
N LEU A 63 5.13 -8.74 15.21
CA LEU A 63 5.74 -8.40 13.92
C LEU A 63 6.33 -6.98 13.88
N LYS A 64 5.87 -6.04 14.73
CA LYS A 64 6.47 -4.70 14.85
C LYS A 64 7.89 -4.71 15.42
N ILE A 65 8.30 -5.77 16.09
CA ILE A 65 9.66 -5.87 16.66
C ILE A 65 10.68 -5.83 15.51
N ALA A 66 11.74 -5.04 15.68
CA ALA A 66 12.81 -4.98 14.70
C ALA A 66 13.43 -6.37 14.48
N GLY A 67 13.70 -6.72 13.23
CA GLY A 67 14.14 -8.06 12.82
C GLY A 67 13.01 -9.06 12.53
N HIS A 68 11.74 -8.75 12.94
CA HIS A 68 10.56 -9.56 12.59
C HIS A 68 9.76 -8.94 11.44
N ARG A 69 10.02 -7.69 11.10
CA ARG A 69 9.23 -6.88 10.16
C ARG A 69 9.30 -7.42 8.76
N ASP A 70 8.14 -7.41 8.12
CA ASP A 70 7.95 -7.68 6.70
C ASP A 70 7.35 -6.45 6.01
N GLU A 71 7.10 -6.54 4.73
CA GLU A 71 6.48 -5.48 3.93
C GLU A 71 5.14 -4.99 4.52
N TYR A 72 4.31 -5.90 5.10
CA TYR A 72 3.03 -5.52 5.71
C TYR A 72 3.20 -4.50 6.83
N ILE A 73 4.20 -4.68 7.69
CA ILE A 73 4.49 -3.79 8.82
C ILE A 73 4.91 -2.38 8.33
N TYR A 74 5.72 -2.30 7.27
CA TYR A 74 6.09 -1.03 6.65
C TYR A 74 4.88 -0.35 6.00
N ARG A 75 4.07 -1.10 5.27
CA ARG A 75 2.82 -0.61 4.67
C ARG A 75 1.86 -0.10 5.73
N ALA A 76 1.71 -0.81 6.84
CA ALA A 76 0.91 -0.38 7.98
C ALA A 76 1.47 0.89 8.64
N ALA A 77 2.79 1.01 8.78
CA ALA A 77 3.41 2.22 9.32
C ALA A 77 3.13 3.45 8.44
N ILE A 78 3.26 3.32 7.11
CA ILE A 78 2.94 4.42 6.17
C ILE A 78 1.45 4.75 6.25
N SER A 79 0.56 3.75 6.24
CA SER A 79 -0.89 3.97 6.33
C SER A 79 -1.29 4.67 7.63
N GLN A 80 -0.73 4.26 8.77
CA GLN A 80 -1.06 4.83 10.08
C GLN A 80 -0.44 6.21 10.32
N LYS A 81 0.81 6.42 9.92
CA LYS A 81 1.61 7.58 10.33
C LYS A 81 1.72 8.65 9.25
N VAL A 82 1.70 8.26 7.97
CA VAL A 82 1.72 9.21 6.85
C VAL A 82 0.31 9.49 6.37
N LEU A 83 -0.44 8.46 5.91
CA LEU A 83 -1.78 8.69 5.37
C LEU A 83 -2.76 9.20 6.43
N MET A 84 -2.93 8.47 7.54
CA MET A 84 -3.89 8.83 8.59
C MET A 84 -3.35 9.81 9.62
N GLY A 85 -2.01 9.88 9.77
CA GLY A 85 -1.38 10.80 10.74
C GLY A 85 -1.25 12.23 10.22
N THR A 86 -1.14 12.42 8.89
CA THR A 86 -0.97 13.74 8.26
C THR A 86 -2.20 14.14 7.45
N HIS A 87 -2.97 13.18 6.96
CA HIS A 87 -4.11 13.36 6.07
C HIS A 87 -5.34 12.61 6.59
N SER A 88 -6.39 12.60 5.81
CA SER A 88 -7.58 11.77 6.02
C SER A 88 -7.95 11.06 4.73
N LEU A 89 -8.78 10.02 4.80
CA LEU A 89 -9.28 9.33 3.61
C LEU A 89 -10.15 10.22 2.71
N ARG A 90 -10.56 11.41 3.19
CA ARG A 90 -11.28 12.43 2.39
C ARG A 90 -10.33 13.33 1.62
N THR A 91 -9.14 13.60 2.16
CA THR A 91 -8.18 14.55 1.58
C THR A 91 -7.11 13.88 0.75
N ALA A 92 -6.81 12.60 1.01
CA ALA A 92 -5.81 11.82 0.31
C ALA A 92 -6.35 10.47 -0.15
N SER A 93 -5.79 9.94 -1.24
CA SER A 93 -5.99 8.56 -1.68
C SER A 93 -4.68 7.78 -1.60
N MET A 94 -4.79 6.46 -1.45
CA MET A 94 -3.65 5.55 -1.43
C MET A 94 -3.85 4.47 -2.48
N LEU A 95 -2.81 4.21 -3.26
CA LEU A 95 -2.77 3.13 -4.24
C LEU A 95 -1.73 2.13 -3.81
N ASN A 96 -2.08 0.85 -3.89
CA ASN A 96 -1.17 -0.24 -3.60
C ASN A 96 -0.79 -0.94 -4.90
N GLU A 97 0.47 -1.40 -4.98
CA GLU A 97 0.94 -2.19 -6.11
C GLU A 97 0.69 -1.52 -7.48
N PHE A 98 0.96 -0.21 -7.56
CA PHE A 98 0.73 0.56 -8.77
C PHE A 98 1.79 0.27 -9.83
N ARG A 99 1.36 -0.19 -11.02
CA ARG A 99 2.29 -0.56 -12.10
C ARG A 99 2.86 0.68 -12.78
N VAL A 100 4.20 0.70 -12.94
CA VAL A 100 4.94 1.72 -13.67
C VAL A 100 5.98 1.03 -14.56
N GLY A 101 5.73 0.97 -15.86
CA GLY A 101 6.59 0.24 -16.78
C GLY A 101 6.74 -1.23 -16.37
N SER A 102 7.98 -1.68 -16.21
CA SER A 102 8.30 -3.04 -15.74
C SER A 102 8.28 -3.19 -14.22
N CYS A 103 8.11 -2.10 -13.48
CA CYS A 103 8.11 -2.07 -12.02
C CYS A 103 6.69 -1.99 -11.45
N LYS A 104 6.57 -2.27 -10.16
CA LYS A 104 5.34 -2.13 -9.40
C LYS A 104 5.67 -1.43 -8.09
N ALA A 105 5.14 -0.24 -7.90
CA ALA A 105 5.33 0.58 -6.71
C ALA A 105 4.52 -0.01 -5.55
N ASP A 106 5.15 -0.17 -4.38
CA ASP A 106 4.52 -0.79 -3.22
C ASP A 106 3.33 0.04 -2.74
N LEU A 107 3.52 1.37 -2.64
CA LEU A 107 2.50 2.27 -2.16
C LEU A 107 2.65 3.66 -2.76
N VAL A 108 1.52 4.27 -3.16
CA VAL A 108 1.47 5.67 -3.62
C VAL A 108 0.42 6.44 -2.83
N ILE A 109 0.77 7.61 -2.33
CA ILE A 109 -0.17 8.54 -1.69
C ILE A 109 -0.38 9.74 -2.62
N LEU A 110 -1.65 10.08 -2.84
CA LEU A 110 -2.10 11.19 -3.66
C LEU A 110 -2.71 12.27 -2.75
N ASN A 111 -1.98 13.37 -2.57
CA ASN A 111 -2.44 14.52 -1.80
C ASN A 111 -1.83 15.83 -2.33
N GLY A 112 -2.50 16.48 -3.28
CA GLY A 112 -1.95 17.63 -4.00
C GLY A 112 -0.86 17.23 -5.01
N THR A 113 0.00 16.30 -4.64
CA THR A 113 1.01 15.68 -5.49
C THR A 113 0.92 14.16 -5.43
N ALA A 114 1.63 13.45 -6.31
CA ALA A 114 1.76 11.99 -6.26
C ALA A 114 3.12 11.63 -5.63
N THR A 115 3.07 10.99 -4.46
CA THR A 115 4.26 10.51 -3.74
C THR A 115 4.27 9.00 -3.71
N VAL A 116 5.32 8.38 -4.27
CA VAL A 116 5.54 6.94 -4.18
C VAL A 116 6.44 6.60 -2.99
N TYR A 117 6.16 5.47 -2.36
CA TYR A 117 6.94 4.87 -1.27
C TYR A 117 7.34 3.46 -1.69
N GLU A 118 8.62 3.25 -1.90
CA GLU A 118 9.23 1.93 -2.08
C GLU A 118 9.68 1.41 -0.73
N ILE A 119 9.34 0.17 -0.41
CA ILE A 119 9.64 -0.46 0.88
C ILE A 119 10.88 -1.35 0.77
N LYS A 120 11.82 -1.18 1.69
CA LYS A 120 13.01 -2.04 1.84
C LYS A 120 13.12 -2.50 3.29
N SER A 121 12.51 -3.64 3.58
CA SER A 121 12.60 -4.29 4.89
C SER A 121 14.00 -4.84 5.16
N GLU A 122 14.25 -5.34 6.35
CA GLU A 122 15.55 -5.91 6.74
C GLU A 122 16.03 -7.09 5.87
N ARG A 123 15.11 -7.70 5.10
CA ARG A 123 15.38 -8.91 4.30
C ARG A 123 15.45 -8.64 2.80
N ASP A 124 15.16 -7.40 2.37
CA ASP A 124 15.10 -7.06 0.97
C ASP A 124 16.47 -6.74 0.38
N SER A 125 16.68 -7.14 -0.87
CA SER A 125 17.85 -6.75 -1.65
C SER A 125 17.67 -5.36 -2.27
N LEU A 126 18.74 -4.57 -2.29
CA LEU A 126 18.78 -3.27 -2.97
C LEU A 126 19.12 -3.38 -4.47
N ALA A 127 19.40 -4.56 -5.00
CA ALA A 127 19.87 -4.74 -6.38
C ALA A 127 18.93 -4.16 -7.46
N ARG A 128 17.62 -4.11 -7.20
CA ARG A 128 16.63 -3.55 -8.14
C ARG A 128 16.27 -2.09 -7.86
N LEU A 129 16.78 -1.51 -6.77
CA LEU A 129 16.31 -0.21 -6.27
C LEU A 129 16.55 0.92 -7.26
N VAL A 130 17.72 0.97 -7.91
CA VAL A 130 18.02 1.99 -8.94
C VAL A 130 16.99 1.94 -10.06
N ASN A 131 16.76 0.76 -10.63
CA ASN A 131 15.78 0.61 -11.72
C ASN A 131 14.36 0.96 -11.28
N GLN A 132 13.96 0.62 -10.06
CA GLN A 132 12.65 0.98 -9.49
C GLN A 132 12.51 2.50 -9.40
N VAL A 133 13.48 3.17 -8.79
CA VAL A 133 13.51 4.63 -8.63
C VAL A 133 13.43 5.35 -9.98
N GLU A 134 14.21 4.95 -10.97
CA GLU A 134 14.21 5.57 -12.30
C GLU A 134 12.86 5.40 -13.02
N ASN A 135 12.21 4.24 -12.89
CA ASN A 135 10.85 4.07 -13.40
C ASN A 135 9.85 4.96 -12.67
N TYR A 136 9.93 5.05 -11.33
CA TYR A 136 8.98 5.85 -10.54
C TYR A 136 9.10 7.35 -10.80
N LYS A 137 10.31 7.88 -11.00
CA LYS A 137 10.55 9.26 -11.38
C LYS A 137 9.83 9.69 -12.66
N ARG A 138 9.53 8.75 -13.55
CA ARG A 138 8.80 9.02 -14.79
C ARG A 138 7.29 9.20 -14.60
N VAL A 139 6.75 8.91 -13.41
CA VAL A 139 5.30 8.99 -13.14
C VAL A 139 4.99 9.83 -11.91
N PHE A 140 5.85 9.81 -10.90
CA PHE A 140 5.60 10.46 -9.61
C PHE A 140 6.53 11.65 -9.40
N ALA A 141 5.96 12.76 -8.93
CA ALA A 141 6.73 13.96 -8.62
C ALA A 141 7.67 13.75 -7.44
N LYS A 142 7.24 12.98 -6.42
CA LYS A 142 8.04 12.62 -5.25
C LYS A 142 8.26 11.11 -5.18
N VAL A 143 9.52 10.72 -4.95
CA VAL A 143 9.91 9.33 -4.74
C VAL A 143 10.57 9.20 -3.38
N ASN A 144 10.05 8.33 -2.52
CA ASN A 144 10.61 7.99 -1.22
C ASN A 144 10.95 6.51 -1.16
N VAL A 145 12.06 6.20 -0.51
CA VAL A 145 12.39 4.84 -0.07
C VAL A 145 12.25 4.80 1.45
N ILE A 146 11.44 3.88 1.97
CA ILE A 146 11.36 3.62 3.41
C ILE A 146 12.07 2.33 3.73
N ALA A 147 13.02 2.39 4.65
CA ALA A 147 13.89 1.26 4.96
C ALA A 147 14.06 1.04 6.46
N SER A 148 14.62 -0.12 6.83
CA SER A 148 15.13 -0.38 8.18
C SER A 148 16.38 0.44 8.47
N GLU A 149 16.69 0.65 9.76
CA GLU A 149 17.92 1.33 10.17
C GLU A 149 19.18 0.71 9.53
N SER A 150 19.21 -0.61 9.38
CA SER A 150 20.37 -1.33 8.81
C SER A 150 20.55 -1.13 7.30
N HIS A 151 19.51 -0.67 6.59
CA HIS A 151 19.56 -0.44 5.14
C HIS A 151 19.78 1.03 4.76
N ILE A 152 19.72 1.98 5.70
CA ILE A 152 19.75 3.41 5.39
C ILE A 152 21.00 3.80 4.62
N ASP A 153 22.20 3.43 5.09
CA ASP A 153 23.46 3.78 4.42
C ASP A 153 23.54 3.16 3.01
N GLY A 154 23.12 1.89 2.90
CA GLY A 154 23.06 1.21 1.60
C GLY A 154 22.10 1.89 0.62
N VAL A 155 20.93 2.32 1.10
CA VAL A 155 19.95 3.06 0.29
C VAL A 155 20.52 4.42 -0.14
N LEU A 156 21.08 5.22 0.80
CA LEU A 156 21.67 6.53 0.50
C LEU A 156 22.77 6.45 -0.55
N ASN A 157 23.60 5.40 -0.50
CA ASN A 157 24.69 5.18 -1.46
C ASN A 157 24.20 4.64 -2.82
N THR A 158 22.94 4.19 -2.90
CA THR A 158 22.40 3.52 -4.11
C THR A 158 21.55 4.46 -4.96
N ILE A 159 20.85 5.42 -4.33
CA ILE A 159 19.85 6.25 -5.02
C ILE A 159 20.29 7.71 -5.13
N PRO A 160 19.82 8.45 -6.17
CA PRO A 160 20.11 9.87 -6.35
C PRO A 160 19.62 10.75 -5.20
N ASP A 161 20.22 11.95 -5.03
CA ASP A 161 19.95 12.86 -3.91
C ASP A 161 18.57 13.50 -3.92
N ASP A 162 17.89 13.51 -5.06
CA ASP A 162 16.51 14.01 -5.21
C ASP A 162 15.45 13.02 -4.70
N VAL A 163 15.84 11.78 -4.34
CA VAL A 163 14.98 10.75 -3.78
C VAL A 163 15.00 10.81 -2.26
N GLY A 164 13.83 10.87 -1.64
CA GLY A 164 13.69 10.88 -0.20
C GLY A 164 14.04 9.53 0.44
N VAL A 165 14.61 9.57 1.64
CA VAL A 165 14.91 8.39 2.44
C VAL A 165 14.24 8.51 3.79
N MET A 166 13.45 7.53 4.14
CA MET A 166 12.75 7.43 5.42
C MET A 166 13.20 6.18 6.18
N CYS A 167 13.33 6.30 7.48
CA CYS A 167 13.70 5.20 8.36
C CYS A 167 12.50 4.76 9.21
N LEU A 168 12.16 3.47 9.20
CA LEU A 168 11.29 2.88 10.20
C LEU A 168 12.13 2.41 11.39
N SER A 169 12.24 3.26 12.42
CA SER A 169 13.07 3.02 13.60
C SER A 169 12.64 1.79 14.42
N LYS A 170 13.51 1.27 15.28
CA LYS A 170 13.22 0.16 16.21
C LYS A 170 11.96 0.40 17.04
N ARG A 171 11.65 1.65 17.37
CA ARG A 171 10.46 2.04 18.13
C ARG A 171 9.20 2.20 17.27
N TYR A 172 9.20 1.69 16.03
CA TYR A 172 8.08 1.80 15.09
C TYR A 172 7.69 3.27 14.80
N ARG A 173 8.69 4.16 14.67
CA ARG A 173 8.51 5.56 14.24
C ARG A 173 9.12 5.75 12.87
N ILE A 174 8.43 6.50 12.01
CA ILE A 174 8.98 6.94 10.73
C ILE A 174 9.68 8.27 10.98
N THR A 175 10.96 8.33 10.57
CA THR A 175 11.77 9.56 10.56
C THR A 175 12.26 9.81 9.16
N SER A 176 12.23 11.06 8.70
CA SER A 176 12.86 11.46 7.45
C SER A 176 14.37 11.60 7.67
N VAL A 177 15.13 10.90 6.84
CA VAL A 177 16.59 10.99 6.81
C VAL A 177 17.02 11.96 5.71
N ARG A 178 16.31 11.95 4.58
CA ARG A 178 16.46 12.88 3.47
C ARG A 178 15.07 13.13 2.86
N GLU A 179 14.73 14.40 2.66
CA GLU A 179 13.48 14.78 2.01
C GLU A 179 13.51 14.52 0.50
N ALA A 180 12.38 14.07 -0.04
CA ALA A 180 12.21 13.93 -1.48
C ALA A 180 12.01 15.29 -2.16
N ALA A 181 12.72 15.55 -3.23
CA ALA A 181 12.44 16.71 -4.09
C ALA A 181 11.10 16.53 -4.81
N ASP A 182 10.31 17.60 -4.93
CA ASP A 182 9.07 17.62 -5.70
C ASP A 182 9.39 18.05 -7.14
N ARG A 183 9.32 17.13 -8.07
CA ARG A 183 9.82 17.29 -9.46
C ARG A 183 8.76 16.85 -10.49
N PRO A 184 7.60 17.52 -10.59
CA PRO A 184 6.57 17.15 -11.55
C PRO A 184 7.00 17.37 -13.01
N GLU A 185 7.98 18.27 -13.26
CA GLU A 185 8.51 18.57 -14.59
C GLU A 185 9.28 17.42 -15.24
N ARG A 186 9.76 16.46 -14.43
CA ARG A 186 10.55 15.31 -14.93
C ARG A 186 9.70 14.12 -15.37
N ILE A 187 8.40 14.13 -15.08
CA ILE A 187 7.55 13.00 -15.43
C ILE A 187 7.43 12.85 -16.95
N CYS A 188 7.17 11.63 -17.39
CA CYS A 188 6.96 11.31 -18.79
C CYS A 188 5.46 11.10 -19.03
N PRO A 189 4.75 12.01 -19.73
CA PRO A 189 3.31 11.89 -19.96
C PRO A 189 2.90 10.55 -20.59
N VAL A 190 3.73 10.01 -21.49
CA VAL A 190 3.52 8.70 -22.10
C VAL A 190 3.53 7.59 -21.04
N THR A 191 4.54 7.60 -20.16
CA THR A 191 4.65 6.60 -19.09
C THR A 191 3.51 6.73 -18.08
N VAL A 192 3.05 7.95 -17.80
CA VAL A 192 1.84 8.19 -17.01
C VAL A 192 0.64 7.50 -17.67
N PHE A 193 0.39 7.76 -18.95
CA PHE A 193 -0.73 7.14 -19.68
C PHE A 193 -0.66 5.60 -19.65
N GLU A 194 0.51 5.03 -19.90
CA GLU A 194 0.74 3.58 -19.89
C GLU A 194 0.53 2.94 -18.50
N SER A 195 0.58 3.74 -17.43
CA SER A 195 0.33 3.32 -16.05
C SER A 195 -1.14 3.43 -15.63
N LEU A 196 -1.99 4.04 -16.45
CA LEU A 196 -3.40 4.32 -16.17
C LEU A 196 -4.34 3.32 -16.85
N ARG A 197 -5.58 3.26 -16.34
CA ARG A 197 -6.66 2.63 -17.10
C ARG A 197 -7.05 3.55 -18.26
N MET A 198 -7.48 2.97 -19.38
CA MET A 198 -7.91 3.74 -20.57
C MET A 198 -8.94 4.85 -20.23
N ALA A 199 -9.91 4.54 -19.37
CA ALA A 199 -10.91 5.51 -18.93
C ALA A 199 -10.31 6.69 -18.14
N GLU A 200 -9.24 6.44 -17.35
CA GLU A 200 -8.53 7.48 -16.61
C GLU A 200 -7.75 8.38 -17.57
N GLY A 201 -7.06 7.80 -18.58
CA GLY A 201 -6.39 8.55 -19.64
C GLY A 201 -7.36 9.43 -20.45
N ILE A 202 -8.53 8.91 -20.83
CA ILE A 202 -9.58 9.68 -21.49
C ILE A 202 -10.04 10.85 -20.61
N SER A 203 -10.23 10.63 -19.32
CA SER A 203 -10.62 11.69 -18.38
C SER A 203 -9.58 12.81 -18.30
N ILE A 204 -8.29 12.47 -18.33
CA ILE A 204 -7.19 13.44 -18.31
C ILE A 204 -7.21 14.28 -19.59
N LEU A 205 -7.28 13.67 -20.79
CA LEU A 205 -7.34 14.42 -22.05
C LEU A 205 -8.49 15.41 -22.06
N ARG A 206 -9.70 14.97 -21.66
CA ARG A 206 -10.89 15.83 -21.58
C ARG A 206 -10.71 17.00 -20.61
N ALA A 207 -10.12 16.75 -19.45
CA ALA A 207 -9.84 17.79 -18.46
C ALA A 207 -8.81 18.83 -18.96
N MET A 208 -7.91 18.40 -19.84
CA MET A 208 -6.92 19.28 -20.50
C MET A 208 -7.45 19.94 -21.80
N GLY A 209 -8.72 19.75 -22.13
CA GLY A 209 -9.33 20.32 -23.36
C GLY A 209 -8.88 19.64 -24.65
N VAL A 210 -8.27 18.45 -24.58
CA VAL A 210 -7.80 17.69 -25.73
C VAL A 210 -8.88 16.72 -26.21
N ALA A 211 -9.21 16.77 -27.50
CA ALA A 211 -10.20 15.88 -28.10
C ALA A 211 -9.74 14.42 -28.04
N VAL A 212 -10.63 13.55 -27.58
CA VAL A 212 -10.37 12.10 -27.56
C VAL A 212 -10.43 11.55 -28.98
N PRO A 213 -9.45 10.77 -29.46
CA PRO A 213 -9.42 10.32 -30.85
C PRO A 213 -10.56 9.34 -31.15
N GLU A 214 -11.28 9.60 -32.21
CA GLU A 214 -12.34 8.75 -32.76
C GLU A 214 -11.74 7.75 -33.75
N VAL A 215 -11.11 6.72 -33.23
CA VAL A 215 -10.45 5.66 -34.01
C VAL A 215 -10.89 4.28 -33.52
N PRO A 216 -10.77 3.23 -34.36
CA PRO A 216 -11.04 1.86 -33.91
C PRO A 216 -10.27 1.49 -32.66
N ASN A 217 -10.86 0.62 -31.81
CA ASN A 217 -10.25 0.21 -30.54
C ASN A 217 -8.82 -0.33 -30.67
N THR A 218 -8.51 -1.00 -31.80
CA THR A 218 -7.17 -1.52 -32.10
C THR A 218 -6.11 -0.43 -32.24
N ARG A 219 -6.48 0.79 -32.63
CA ARG A 219 -5.59 1.95 -32.79
C ARG A 219 -5.69 2.95 -31.66
N LYS A 220 -6.69 2.79 -30.78
CA LYS A 220 -7.00 3.79 -29.74
C LYS A 220 -5.84 3.99 -28.76
N HIS A 221 -5.20 2.92 -28.33
CA HIS A 221 -4.07 3.01 -27.40
C HIS A 221 -2.91 3.81 -28.01
N THR A 222 -2.52 3.53 -29.26
CA THR A 222 -1.46 4.26 -29.96
C THR A 222 -1.81 5.74 -30.13
N ALA A 223 -3.01 6.04 -30.62
CA ALA A 223 -3.45 7.42 -30.81
C ALA A 223 -3.49 8.22 -29.48
N MET A 224 -3.94 7.60 -28.39
CA MET A 224 -3.90 8.19 -27.05
C MET A 224 -2.46 8.46 -26.60
N ARG A 225 -1.57 7.49 -26.79
CA ARG A 225 -0.15 7.59 -26.44
C ARG A 225 0.54 8.76 -27.18
N ASP A 226 0.26 8.92 -28.46
CA ASP A 226 0.80 10.01 -29.28
C ASP A 226 0.30 11.38 -28.81
N LEU A 227 -0.96 11.49 -28.39
CA LEU A 227 -1.49 12.72 -27.78
C LEU A 227 -0.80 13.03 -26.46
N PHE A 228 -0.65 12.03 -25.58
CA PHE A 228 0.05 12.23 -24.30
C PHE A 228 1.51 12.68 -24.49
N ALA A 229 2.19 12.24 -25.56
CA ALA A 229 3.57 12.64 -25.84
C ALA A 229 3.73 14.15 -26.08
N MET A 230 2.64 14.85 -26.46
CA MET A 230 2.63 16.29 -26.74
C MET A 230 2.20 17.16 -25.55
N LEU A 231 1.81 16.53 -24.42
CA LEU A 231 1.28 17.27 -23.28
C LEU A 231 2.37 17.76 -22.33
N ASP A 232 2.08 18.87 -21.65
CA ASP A 232 2.95 19.39 -20.60
C ASP A 232 3.01 18.42 -19.40
N PRO A 233 4.21 18.00 -18.95
CA PRO A 233 4.39 17.08 -17.82
C PRO A 233 3.74 17.55 -16.53
N ILE A 234 3.85 18.84 -16.19
CA ILE A 234 3.30 19.37 -14.92
C ILE A 234 1.77 19.31 -14.94
N ALA A 235 1.15 19.70 -16.07
CA ALA A 235 -0.29 19.66 -16.23
C ALA A 235 -0.81 18.21 -16.20
N VAL A 236 -0.12 17.28 -16.89
CA VAL A 236 -0.47 15.85 -16.87
C VAL A 236 -0.39 15.27 -15.46
N HIS A 237 0.67 15.61 -14.70
CA HIS A 237 0.80 15.18 -13.30
C HIS A 237 -0.37 15.68 -12.45
N ALA A 238 -0.71 16.96 -12.55
CA ALA A 238 -1.81 17.55 -11.79
C ALA A 238 -3.16 16.86 -12.11
N GLU A 239 -3.45 16.62 -13.40
CA GLU A 239 -4.67 15.93 -13.82
C GLU A 239 -4.68 14.45 -13.47
N MET A 240 -3.52 13.77 -13.50
CA MET A 240 -3.40 12.39 -13.02
C MET A 240 -3.77 12.31 -11.54
N VAL A 241 -3.22 13.18 -10.70
CA VAL A 241 -3.53 13.22 -9.26
C VAL A 241 -5.03 13.43 -9.03
N ARG A 242 -5.66 14.41 -9.70
CA ARG A 242 -7.10 14.69 -9.57
C ARG A 242 -7.93 13.49 -10.02
N THR A 243 -7.60 12.92 -11.18
CA THR A 243 -8.33 11.78 -11.76
C THR A 243 -8.24 10.55 -10.88
N LEU A 244 -7.04 10.19 -10.44
CA LEU A 244 -6.85 9.01 -9.57
C LEU A 244 -7.49 9.19 -8.20
N LYS A 245 -7.45 10.38 -7.59
CA LYS A 245 -8.18 10.65 -6.34
C LYS A 245 -9.68 10.44 -6.49
N ARG A 246 -10.26 10.86 -7.61
CA ARG A 246 -11.69 10.70 -7.90
C ARG A 246 -12.07 9.26 -8.21
N THR A 247 -11.28 8.55 -9.04
CA THR A 247 -11.61 7.20 -9.50
C THR A 247 -11.25 6.11 -8.49
N ARG A 248 -10.38 6.42 -7.54
CA ARG A 248 -9.89 5.51 -6.49
C ARG A 248 -10.04 6.15 -5.11
N ASP A 249 -11.22 6.74 -4.88
CA ASP A 249 -11.58 7.42 -3.64
C ASP A 249 -11.67 6.43 -2.47
N LEU A 250 -11.02 6.76 -1.35
CA LEU A 250 -11.03 6.00 -0.11
C LEU A 250 -12.00 6.56 0.94
N ALA A 251 -12.58 7.74 0.73
CA ALA A 251 -13.50 8.34 1.69
C ALA A 251 -14.65 7.41 2.10
N PRO A 252 -15.21 6.57 1.18
CA PRO A 252 -16.25 5.62 1.53
C PRO A 252 -15.83 4.51 2.50
N LEU A 253 -14.52 4.31 2.72
CA LEU A 253 -14.00 3.31 3.65
C LEU A 253 -13.87 3.82 5.08
N GLY A 254 -14.02 5.12 5.36
CA GLY A 254 -13.77 5.73 6.68
C GLY A 254 -14.50 4.99 7.79
N GLY A 255 -15.82 4.92 7.75
CA GLY A 255 -16.60 4.23 8.78
C GLY A 255 -16.37 2.72 8.88
N PHE A 256 -15.86 2.09 7.83
CA PHE A 256 -15.44 0.69 7.87
C PHE A 256 -14.10 0.53 8.60
N VAL A 257 -13.13 1.35 8.25
CA VAL A 257 -11.78 1.32 8.84
C VAL A 257 -11.81 1.64 10.34
N ASP A 258 -12.65 2.59 10.76
CA ASP A 258 -12.79 3.00 12.17
C ASP A 258 -13.32 1.87 13.09
N ARG A 259 -13.99 0.87 12.50
CA ARG A 259 -14.58 -0.27 13.22
C ARG A 259 -13.67 -1.50 13.24
N LEU A 260 -12.57 -1.48 12.52
CA LEU A 260 -11.61 -2.60 12.46
C LEU A 260 -10.48 -2.43 13.49
N PRO A 261 -9.85 -3.52 13.93
CA PRO A 261 -8.58 -3.46 14.66
C PRO A 261 -7.54 -2.63 13.90
N LYS A 262 -6.78 -1.80 14.62
CA LYS A 262 -5.78 -0.91 14.01
C LYS A 262 -4.71 -1.66 13.20
N SER A 263 -4.43 -2.89 13.59
CA SER A 263 -3.53 -3.80 12.86
C SER A 263 -4.02 -4.15 11.46
N LEU A 264 -5.33 -4.09 11.20
CA LEU A 264 -5.93 -4.41 9.90
C LEU A 264 -6.10 -3.19 8.96
N LEU A 265 -5.71 -1.98 9.38
CA LEU A 265 -5.83 -0.77 8.56
C LEU A 265 -5.20 -0.93 7.16
N ALA A 266 -3.96 -1.40 7.08
CA ALA A 266 -3.28 -1.58 5.81
C ALA A 266 -3.97 -2.62 4.92
N ALA A 267 -4.48 -3.71 5.49
CA ALA A 267 -5.27 -4.70 4.76
C ALA A 267 -6.59 -4.11 4.23
N ALA A 268 -7.31 -3.35 5.07
CA ALA A 268 -8.56 -2.69 4.70
C ALA A 268 -8.40 -1.67 3.56
N LEU A 269 -7.26 -0.99 3.50
CA LEU A 269 -6.94 -0.03 2.45
C LEU A 269 -6.34 -0.67 1.19
N SER A 270 -5.88 -1.94 1.27
CA SER A 270 -5.22 -2.63 0.15
C SER A 270 -6.10 -3.67 -0.52
N VAL A 271 -6.97 -4.32 0.26
CA VAL A 271 -7.80 -5.43 -0.21
C VAL A 271 -9.20 -4.93 -0.52
N SER A 272 -9.57 -4.98 -1.79
CA SER A 272 -10.93 -4.63 -2.19
C SER A 272 -11.94 -5.63 -1.61
N VAL A 273 -12.89 -5.10 -0.84
CA VAL A 273 -14.02 -5.83 -0.25
C VAL A 273 -15.31 -5.09 -0.63
N PRO A 274 -16.34 -5.78 -1.15
CA PRO A 274 -17.64 -5.19 -1.40
C PRO A 274 -18.25 -4.57 -0.12
N ARG A 275 -18.94 -3.46 -0.25
CA ARG A 275 -19.59 -2.80 0.91
C ARG A 275 -20.58 -3.72 1.64
N SER A 276 -21.27 -4.59 0.90
CA SER A 276 -22.18 -5.62 1.46
C SER A 276 -21.50 -6.57 2.44
N ASP A 277 -20.18 -6.71 2.35
CA ASP A 277 -19.40 -7.65 3.15
C ASP A 277 -18.67 -6.98 4.34
N HIS A 278 -18.73 -5.64 4.45
CA HIS A 278 -18.06 -4.89 5.51
C HIS A 278 -18.54 -5.29 6.91
N SER A 279 -19.87 -5.35 7.14
CA SER A 279 -20.40 -5.75 8.44
C SER A 279 -19.95 -7.15 8.82
N ARG A 280 -20.00 -8.09 7.88
CA ARG A 280 -19.59 -9.48 8.11
C ARG A 280 -18.11 -9.59 8.51
N LEU A 281 -17.23 -8.78 7.90
CA LEU A 281 -15.84 -8.75 8.30
C LEU A 281 -15.64 -8.17 9.70
N ILE A 282 -16.36 -7.11 10.04
CA ILE A 282 -16.33 -6.50 11.38
C ILE A 282 -16.79 -7.54 12.42
N ASP A 283 -17.91 -8.23 12.16
CA ASP A 283 -18.45 -9.27 13.04
C ASP A 283 -17.45 -10.43 13.18
N ALA A 284 -16.77 -10.82 12.10
CA ALA A 284 -15.73 -11.83 12.14
C ALA A 284 -14.57 -11.42 13.06
N THR A 285 -14.16 -10.13 13.06
CA THR A 285 -13.11 -9.65 13.98
C THR A 285 -13.57 -9.60 15.44
N ALA A 286 -14.85 -9.42 15.68
CA ALA A 286 -15.44 -9.45 17.03
C ALA A 286 -15.73 -10.87 17.56
N THR A 287 -15.59 -11.90 16.70
CA THR A 287 -15.83 -13.29 17.10
C THR A 287 -14.87 -13.73 18.21
N PRO A 288 -15.36 -14.37 19.31
CA PRO A 288 -14.48 -14.95 20.33
C PRO A 288 -13.51 -15.96 19.71
N LEU A 289 -12.24 -15.90 20.13
CA LEU A 289 -11.18 -16.73 19.55
C LEU A 289 -11.48 -18.22 19.64
N ARG A 290 -12.06 -18.69 20.76
CA ARG A 290 -12.49 -20.09 20.94
C ARG A 290 -13.46 -20.56 19.84
N VAL A 291 -14.36 -19.67 19.38
CA VAL A 291 -15.27 -19.96 18.26
C VAL A 291 -14.52 -19.97 16.96
N ALA A 292 -13.62 -19.02 16.74
CA ALA A 292 -12.81 -18.94 15.52
C ALA A 292 -11.90 -20.17 15.34
N MET A 293 -11.51 -20.83 16.43
CA MET A 293 -10.73 -22.08 16.37
C MET A 293 -11.55 -23.28 15.85
N THR A 294 -12.86 -23.16 15.67
CA THR A 294 -13.71 -24.18 15.00
C THR A 294 -13.97 -23.86 13.53
N TRP A 295 -13.49 -22.74 13.00
CA TRP A 295 -13.71 -22.36 11.59
C TRP A 295 -13.13 -23.38 10.61
N SER A 296 -13.89 -23.67 9.56
CA SER A 296 -13.54 -24.60 8.49
C SER A 296 -13.32 -23.87 7.16
#